data_5a332de041bf3a367c6e66cb846a7ba6
#
_entry.id   5a332de041bf3a367c6e66cb846a7ba6
#
_cell.length_a   1.000
_cell.length_b   1.000
_cell.length_c   1.000
_cell.angle_alpha   90.00
_cell.angle_beta   90.00
_cell.angle_gamma   90.00
#
_symmetry.space_group_name_H-M   'P 1'
#
loop_
_entity.id
_entity.type
_entity.pdbx_description
1 polymer ?
#
loop_
_entity_poly.entity_id
_entity_poly.type
_entity_poly.pdbx_seq_one_letter_code
_entity_poly.pdbx_strand_id
1 'polypeptide(L)'
;KNRLKALAAKGDVEAARALKKLAAKGAEESVDFDAVLIPESGARLKSAAAMFGYYDVFSPQVKFLGTSVWENTRLNRESTLIGSWYPAMSRTHNAYFNKKYHALFNEYPQSLYAFAYDAVALASALARNNPADIDTAITTGDGFVGISGMFRILPDGKNEHSLDIIEVTRSGDVVVDPAAKKFSAALPENSQESAAQAYDAVPPMIFGKDKSEAERLIFGRTLAGN
;
A
#
# COMPACT_ATOMS: atom_id res chain seq x y z
N LYS A 1 -25.45 -6.34 22.18
CA LYS A 1 -26.60 -6.34 21.24
C LYS A 1 -27.15 -7.76 21.02
N ASN A 2 -26.34 -8.75 20.66
CA ASN A 2 -26.76 -10.13 20.39
C ASN A 2 -27.35 -10.84 21.64
N ARG A 3 -26.81 -10.60 22.85
CA ARG A 3 -27.34 -11.14 24.11
C ARG A 3 -28.72 -10.57 24.44
N LEU A 4 -28.93 -9.26 24.19
CA LEU A 4 -30.23 -8.62 24.38
C LEU A 4 -31.26 -9.14 23.36
N LYS A 5 -30.86 -9.39 22.11
CA LYS A 5 -31.73 -10.01 21.09
C LYS A 5 -32.19 -11.41 21.52
N ALA A 6 -31.26 -12.22 22.06
CA ALA A 6 -31.57 -13.57 22.53
C ALA A 6 -32.51 -13.58 23.75
N LEU A 7 -32.37 -12.61 24.67
CA LEU A 7 -33.24 -12.46 25.84
C LEU A 7 -34.62 -11.92 25.45
N ALA A 8 -34.67 -10.94 24.57
CA ALA A 8 -35.95 -10.39 24.05
C ALA A 8 -36.78 -11.45 23.29
N ALA A 9 -36.08 -12.33 22.51
CA ALA A 9 -36.71 -13.45 21.82
C ALA A 9 -37.28 -14.51 22.79
N LYS A 10 -36.82 -14.54 24.05
CA LYS A 10 -37.33 -15.38 25.13
C LYS A 10 -38.44 -14.71 25.95
N GLY A 11 -38.92 -13.56 25.54
CA GLY A 11 -40.03 -12.83 26.20
C GLY A 11 -39.59 -11.88 27.31
N ASP A 12 -38.30 -11.58 27.44
CA ASP A 12 -37.79 -10.61 28.41
C ASP A 12 -38.14 -9.18 27.97
N VAL A 13 -39.07 -8.57 28.68
CA VAL A 13 -39.62 -7.23 28.38
C VAL A 13 -38.59 -6.13 28.60
N GLU A 14 -37.68 -6.30 29.56
CA GLU A 14 -36.61 -5.32 29.81
C GLU A 14 -35.57 -5.39 28.70
N ALA A 15 -35.20 -6.58 28.26
CA ALA A 15 -34.31 -6.79 27.12
C ALA A 15 -34.91 -6.22 25.81
N ALA A 16 -36.20 -6.38 25.62
CA ALA A 16 -36.92 -5.79 24.48
C ALA A 16 -36.94 -4.25 24.52
N ARG A 17 -37.17 -3.65 25.71
CA ARG A 17 -37.08 -2.20 25.92
C ARG A 17 -35.67 -1.67 25.71
N ALA A 18 -34.67 -2.36 26.24
CA ALA A 18 -33.25 -2.03 26.04
C ALA A 18 -32.85 -2.10 24.57
N LEU A 19 -33.32 -3.11 23.82
CA LEU A 19 -33.16 -3.23 22.39
C LEU A 19 -33.80 -2.08 21.61
N LYS A 20 -35.01 -1.72 21.96
CA LYS A 20 -35.72 -0.60 21.33
C LYS A 20 -35.00 0.73 21.60
N LYS A 21 -34.51 0.95 22.82
CA LYS A 21 -33.71 2.13 23.19
C LYS A 21 -32.35 2.18 22.46
N LEU A 22 -31.69 1.03 22.32
CA LEU A 22 -30.45 0.88 21.54
C LEU A 22 -30.69 1.07 20.04
N ALA A 23 -31.83 0.62 19.52
CA ALA A 23 -32.20 0.83 18.12
C ALA A 23 -32.53 2.31 17.83
N ALA A 24 -33.25 2.97 18.75
CA ALA A 24 -33.52 4.41 18.65
C ALA A 24 -32.23 5.23 18.73
N LYS A 25 -31.31 4.89 19.67
CA LYS A 25 -30.01 5.53 19.80
C LYS A 25 -29.09 5.28 18.58
N GLY A 26 -29.14 4.09 18.00
CA GLY A 26 -28.40 3.77 16.78
C GLY A 26 -28.99 4.38 15.49
N ALA A 27 -30.25 4.85 15.54
CA ALA A 27 -30.86 5.61 14.45
C ALA A 27 -30.54 7.12 14.54
N GLU A 28 -30.20 7.61 15.74
CA GLU A 28 -29.80 9.01 15.97
C GLU A 28 -28.27 9.24 15.82
N GLU A 29 -27.47 8.19 15.92
CA GLU A 29 -26.00 8.25 15.79
C GLU A 29 -25.51 7.50 14.52
N SER A 30 -26.17 7.70 13.37
CA SER A 30 -25.55 7.30 12.10
C SER A 30 -24.39 8.24 11.83
N VAL A 31 -23.16 7.67 11.74
CA VAL A 31 -22.01 8.47 11.33
C VAL A 31 -22.25 9.04 9.93
N ASP A 32 -21.86 10.29 9.71
CA ASP A 32 -22.08 11.01 8.45
C ASP A 32 -20.90 10.83 7.50
N PHE A 33 -20.38 9.60 7.42
CA PHE A 33 -19.30 9.24 6.49
C PHE A 33 -19.40 7.76 6.10
N ASP A 34 -19.04 7.47 4.85
CA ASP A 34 -19.10 6.12 4.27
C ASP A 34 -17.76 5.37 4.38
N ALA A 35 -16.66 6.10 4.50
CA ALA A 35 -15.33 5.52 4.56
C ALA A 35 -14.38 6.29 5.49
N VAL A 36 -13.40 5.57 6.05
CA VAL A 36 -12.32 6.12 6.88
C VAL A 36 -10.98 5.60 6.39
N LEU A 37 -10.07 6.50 6.02
CA LEU A 37 -8.69 6.16 5.71
C LEU A 37 -7.85 6.21 7.00
N ILE A 38 -7.17 5.10 7.31
CA ILE A 38 -6.28 4.97 8.47
C ILE A 38 -4.85 4.69 7.99
N PRO A 39 -3.99 5.69 7.82
CA PRO A 39 -2.62 5.51 7.36
C PRO A 39 -1.64 5.10 8.48
N GLU A 40 -2.12 4.36 9.47
CA GLU A 40 -1.35 3.86 10.60
C GLU A 40 -1.09 2.36 10.48
N SER A 41 -0.15 1.83 11.26
CA SER A 41 0.20 0.41 11.29
C SER A 41 0.40 -0.13 12.70
N GLY A 42 0.57 -1.44 12.85
CA GLY A 42 0.93 -2.07 14.10
C GLY A 42 -0.02 -1.75 15.25
N ALA A 43 0.52 -1.35 16.40
CA ALA A 43 -0.25 -1.08 17.62
C ALA A 43 -1.18 0.13 17.48
N ARG A 44 -0.77 1.17 16.75
CA ARG A 44 -1.59 2.38 16.55
C ARG A 44 -2.83 2.08 15.73
N LEU A 45 -2.69 1.31 14.65
CA LEU A 45 -3.81 0.85 13.85
C LEU A 45 -4.81 0.06 14.70
N LYS A 46 -4.32 -0.87 15.52
CA LYS A 46 -5.18 -1.67 16.42
C LYS A 46 -5.89 -0.82 17.47
N SER A 47 -5.21 0.18 18.01
CA SER A 47 -5.81 1.13 18.95
C SER A 47 -6.91 1.96 18.27
N ALA A 48 -6.67 2.46 17.07
CA ALA A 48 -7.68 3.18 16.29
C ALA A 48 -8.89 2.28 15.98
N ALA A 49 -8.66 1.05 15.53
CA ALA A 49 -9.70 0.08 15.27
C ALA A 49 -10.55 -0.23 16.51
N ALA A 50 -9.91 -0.37 17.68
CA ALA A 50 -10.61 -0.58 18.94
C ALA A 50 -11.49 0.61 19.34
N MET A 51 -11.02 1.86 19.09
CA MET A 51 -11.82 3.06 19.32
C MET A 51 -13.06 3.12 18.42
N PHE A 52 -12.90 2.85 17.12
CA PHE A 52 -14.06 2.77 16.22
C PHE A 52 -15.05 1.70 16.68
N GLY A 53 -14.55 0.53 17.08
CA GLY A 53 -15.39 -0.53 17.63
C GLY A 53 -16.12 -0.14 18.93
N TYR A 54 -15.50 0.68 19.77
CA TYR A 54 -16.12 1.22 20.99
C TYR A 54 -17.32 2.12 20.68
N TYR A 55 -17.25 2.88 19.58
CA TYR A 55 -18.33 3.74 19.09
C TYR A 55 -19.30 3.04 18.13
N ASP A 56 -19.29 1.71 18.08
CA ASP A 56 -20.16 0.89 17.19
C ASP A 56 -19.98 1.20 15.68
N VAL A 57 -18.81 1.71 15.28
CA VAL A 57 -18.46 1.95 13.87
C VAL A 57 -17.72 0.72 13.33
N PHE A 58 -18.35 -0.01 12.42
CA PHE A 58 -17.84 -1.27 11.87
C PHE A 58 -17.99 -1.34 10.34
N SER A 59 -17.14 -2.10 9.69
CA SER A 59 -17.40 -2.63 8.36
C SER A 59 -18.57 -3.65 8.41
N PRO A 60 -19.51 -3.69 7.44
CA PRO A 60 -19.50 -2.95 6.17
C PRO A 60 -20.22 -1.59 6.19
N GLN A 61 -20.77 -1.14 7.33
CA GLN A 61 -21.47 0.14 7.42
C GLN A 61 -20.56 1.33 7.05
N VAL A 62 -19.31 1.28 7.52
CA VAL A 62 -18.25 2.21 7.16
C VAL A 62 -17.10 1.40 6.59
N LYS A 63 -16.66 1.72 5.38
CA LYS A 63 -15.51 1.06 4.77
C LYS A 63 -14.22 1.64 5.36
N PHE A 64 -13.44 0.80 6.04
CA PHE A 64 -12.10 1.19 6.45
C PHE A 64 -11.11 0.94 5.30
N LEU A 65 -10.30 1.95 5.05
CA LEU A 65 -9.26 1.94 4.02
C LEU A 65 -7.91 2.09 4.69
N GLY A 66 -6.97 1.27 4.29
CA GLY A 66 -5.58 1.33 4.74
C GLY A 66 -4.64 1.77 3.64
N THR A 67 -3.37 1.84 3.99
CA THR A 67 -2.26 1.96 3.06
C THR A 67 -1.46 0.66 3.05
N SER A 68 -0.47 0.54 2.17
CA SER A 68 0.38 -0.66 2.06
C SER A 68 1.11 -1.03 3.36
N VAL A 69 1.21 -0.13 4.33
CA VAL A 69 1.80 -0.42 5.65
C VAL A 69 0.97 -1.42 6.47
N TRP A 70 -0.28 -1.70 6.07
CA TRP A 70 -1.12 -2.71 6.70
C TRP A 70 -0.65 -4.14 6.41
N GLU A 71 0.03 -4.36 5.30
CA GLU A 71 0.47 -5.68 4.84
C GLU A 71 1.25 -6.47 5.91
N ASN A 72 2.04 -5.77 6.73
CA ASN A 72 2.84 -6.39 7.79
C ASN A 72 2.13 -6.48 9.14
N THR A 73 0.84 -6.12 9.21
CA THR A 73 0.05 -6.17 10.45
C THR A 73 -0.97 -7.30 10.36
N ARG A 74 -0.98 -8.19 11.34
CA ARG A 74 -2.00 -9.25 11.41
C ARG A 74 -3.34 -8.65 11.81
N LEU A 75 -4.22 -8.41 10.83
CA LEU A 75 -5.52 -7.74 11.00
C LEU A 75 -6.69 -8.70 11.09
N ASN A 76 -6.52 -9.97 10.74
CA ASN A 76 -7.57 -10.99 10.73
C ASN A 76 -8.22 -11.29 12.10
N ARG A 77 -7.62 -10.78 13.18
CA ARG A 77 -8.15 -10.89 14.55
C ARG A 77 -8.87 -9.62 15.02
N GLU A 78 -8.74 -8.53 14.28
CA GLU A 78 -9.36 -7.23 14.61
C GLU A 78 -10.77 -7.17 14.01
N SER A 79 -11.79 -7.49 14.80
CA SER A 79 -13.17 -7.59 14.31
C SER A 79 -13.70 -6.33 13.63
N THR A 80 -13.23 -5.17 14.03
CA THR A 80 -13.59 -3.86 13.45
C THR A 80 -13.07 -3.71 12.02
N LEU A 81 -11.91 -4.32 11.71
CA LEU A 81 -11.24 -4.19 10.42
C LEU A 81 -11.59 -5.32 9.44
N ILE A 82 -12.40 -6.29 9.84
CA ILE A 82 -12.86 -7.33 8.89
C ILE A 82 -13.72 -6.69 7.79
N GLY A 83 -13.38 -6.94 6.53
CA GLY A 83 -14.00 -6.30 5.36
C GLY A 83 -13.34 -4.98 4.94
N SER A 84 -12.29 -4.54 5.62
CA SER A 84 -11.49 -3.36 5.25
C SER A 84 -10.60 -3.64 4.06
N TRP A 85 -10.21 -2.60 3.32
CA TRP A 85 -9.37 -2.72 2.14
C TRP A 85 -8.05 -1.96 2.30
N TYR A 86 -6.99 -2.50 1.71
CA TYR A 86 -5.71 -1.81 1.60
C TYR A 86 -4.97 -2.22 0.32
N PRO A 87 -4.16 -1.33 -0.29
CA PRO A 87 -3.33 -1.68 -1.43
C PRO A 87 -2.08 -2.46 -0.99
N ALA A 88 -1.69 -3.46 -1.77
CA ALA A 88 -0.46 -4.21 -1.57
C ALA A 88 0.21 -4.57 -2.88
N MET A 89 1.50 -4.84 -2.85
CA MET A 89 2.21 -5.39 -4.01
C MET A 89 1.71 -6.79 -4.33
N SER A 90 1.61 -7.10 -5.63
CA SER A 90 1.19 -8.43 -6.05
C SER A 90 2.16 -9.50 -5.55
N ARG A 91 1.65 -10.43 -4.77
CA ARG A 91 2.45 -11.53 -4.20
C ARG A 91 3.11 -12.39 -5.28
N THR A 92 2.50 -12.49 -6.46
CA THR A 92 3.03 -13.24 -7.60
C THR A 92 4.31 -12.61 -8.17
N HIS A 93 4.33 -11.30 -8.33
CA HIS A 93 5.51 -10.57 -8.82
C HIS A 93 6.65 -10.60 -7.81
N ASN A 94 6.31 -10.50 -6.54
CA ASN A 94 7.26 -10.39 -5.44
C ASN A 94 7.84 -11.75 -4.96
N ALA A 95 7.21 -12.89 -5.30
CA ALA A 95 7.56 -14.19 -4.78
C ALA A 95 9.02 -14.59 -5.08
N TYR A 96 9.49 -14.33 -6.30
CA TYR A 96 10.87 -14.64 -6.70
C TYR A 96 11.89 -13.83 -5.91
N PHE A 97 11.66 -12.53 -5.77
CA PHE A 97 12.52 -11.65 -5.00
C PHE A 97 12.59 -12.07 -3.53
N ASN A 98 11.44 -12.32 -2.91
CA ASN A 98 11.35 -12.75 -1.52
C ASN A 98 12.12 -14.06 -1.27
N LYS A 99 12.02 -15.02 -2.19
CA LYS A 99 12.74 -16.29 -2.12
C LYS A 99 14.26 -16.06 -2.23
N LYS A 100 14.68 -15.24 -3.17
CA LYS A 100 16.11 -14.93 -3.40
C LYS A 100 16.69 -14.14 -2.23
N TYR A 101 15.96 -13.15 -1.74
CA TYR A 101 16.38 -12.36 -0.59
C TYR A 101 16.52 -13.23 0.67
N HIS A 102 15.53 -14.05 0.95
CA HIS A 102 15.57 -14.97 2.09
C HIS A 102 16.75 -15.96 2.01
N ALA A 103 17.07 -16.45 0.83
CA ALA A 103 18.22 -17.35 0.63
C ALA A 103 19.57 -16.68 0.92
N LEU A 104 19.68 -15.35 0.69
CA LEU A 104 20.90 -14.59 0.91
C LEU A 104 21.05 -14.07 2.33
N PHE A 105 19.95 -13.61 2.94
CA PHE A 105 19.98 -12.86 4.19
C PHE A 105 19.29 -13.60 5.36
N ASN A 106 18.67 -14.76 5.11
CA ASN A 106 17.91 -15.56 6.08
C ASN A 106 16.77 -14.78 6.77
N GLU A 107 16.25 -13.74 6.10
CA GLU A 107 15.10 -12.93 6.53
C GLU A 107 14.23 -12.56 5.33
N TYR A 108 13.00 -12.13 5.58
CA TYR A 108 12.12 -11.64 4.51
C TYR A 108 12.30 -10.15 4.31
N PRO A 109 12.33 -9.67 3.04
CA PRO A 109 12.50 -8.26 2.75
C PRO A 109 11.28 -7.44 3.19
N GLN A 110 11.52 -6.20 3.57
CA GLN A 110 10.47 -5.22 3.68
C GLN A 110 10.02 -4.77 2.29
N SER A 111 8.76 -4.37 2.15
CA SER A 111 8.18 -3.92 0.86
C SER A 111 9.01 -2.80 0.20
N LEU A 112 9.61 -1.92 1.00
CA LEU A 112 10.47 -0.84 0.51
C LEU A 112 11.69 -1.35 -0.29
N TYR A 113 12.21 -2.54 0.02
CA TYR A 113 13.38 -3.10 -0.67
C TYR A 113 13.07 -3.48 -2.12
N ALA A 114 11.82 -3.85 -2.42
CA ALA A 114 11.38 -4.11 -3.78
C ALA A 114 11.44 -2.83 -4.65
N PHE A 115 11.01 -1.69 -4.11
CA PHE A 115 11.10 -0.41 -4.83
C PHE A 115 12.56 -0.01 -5.10
N ALA A 116 13.45 -0.18 -4.11
CA ALA A 116 14.87 0.11 -4.28
C ALA A 116 15.50 -0.80 -5.35
N TYR A 117 15.13 -2.08 -5.36
CA TYR A 117 15.59 -3.02 -6.40
C TYR A 117 15.13 -2.58 -7.79
N ASP A 118 13.85 -2.24 -7.96
CA ASP A 118 13.29 -1.82 -9.24
C ASP A 118 13.91 -0.51 -9.73
N ALA A 119 14.16 0.45 -8.84
CA ALA A 119 14.85 1.69 -9.19
C ALA A 119 16.26 1.44 -9.75
N VAL A 120 17.04 0.57 -9.10
CA VAL A 120 18.39 0.20 -9.57
C VAL A 120 18.33 -0.60 -10.87
N ALA A 121 17.36 -1.50 -11.01
CA ALA A 121 17.16 -2.28 -12.23
C ALA A 121 16.80 -1.37 -13.42
N LEU A 122 15.90 -0.40 -13.22
CA LEU A 122 15.54 0.58 -14.24
C LEU A 122 16.74 1.46 -14.63
N ALA A 123 17.46 2.02 -13.66
CA ALA A 123 18.65 2.81 -13.92
C ALA A 123 19.72 2.02 -14.71
N SER A 124 19.93 0.75 -14.34
CA SER A 124 20.85 -0.14 -15.04
C SER A 124 20.41 -0.46 -16.47
N ALA A 125 19.09 -0.62 -16.69
CA ALA A 125 18.54 -0.85 -18.02
C ALA A 125 18.69 0.38 -18.92
N LEU A 126 18.40 1.57 -18.42
CA LEU A 126 18.58 2.83 -19.12
C LEU A 126 20.05 3.08 -19.47
N ALA A 127 20.97 2.85 -18.52
CA ALA A 127 22.41 2.99 -18.75
C ALA A 127 22.95 2.04 -19.83
N ARG A 128 22.44 0.81 -19.89
CA ARG A 128 22.84 -0.16 -20.94
C ARG A 128 22.28 0.16 -22.31
N ASN A 129 21.02 0.61 -22.35
CA ASN A 129 20.35 0.93 -23.61
C ASN A 129 20.77 2.29 -24.18
N ASN A 130 21.36 3.15 -23.35
CA ASN A 130 21.87 4.49 -23.68
C ASN A 130 20.92 5.25 -24.61
N PRO A 131 19.65 5.51 -24.19
CA PRO A 131 18.68 6.19 -25.03
C PRO A 131 19.17 7.59 -25.37
N ALA A 132 18.83 8.09 -26.58
CA ALA A 132 19.20 9.42 -27.02
C ALA A 132 18.54 10.51 -26.15
N ASP A 133 17.34 10.23 -25.64
CA ASP A 133 16.59 11.08 -24.71
C ASP A 133 16.16 10.23 -23.50
N ILE A 134 16.79 10.48 -22.37
CA ILE A 134 16.55 9.76 -21.14
C ILE A 134 15.22 10.14 -20.49
N ASP A 135 14.81 11.40 -20.65
CA ASP A 135 13.57 11.91 -20.06
C ASP A 135 12.35 11.27 -20.74
N THR A 136 12.36 11.20 -22.05
CA THR A 136 11.33 10.45 -22.81
C THR A 136 11.37 8.96 -22.48
N ALA A 137 12.54 8.36 -22.35
CA ALA A 137 12.66 6.93 -22.06
C ALA A 137 12.16 6.56 -20.66
N ILE A 138 12.38 7.42 -19.65
CA ILE A 138 11.95 7.15 -18.26
C ILE A 138 10.47 7.48 -18.04
N THR A 139 9.90 8.41 -18.80
CA THR A 139 8.49 8.84 -18.68
C THR A 139 7.56 8.15 -19.67
N THR A 140 7.96 6.98 -20.18
CA THR A 140 7.12 6.21 -21.11
C THR A 140 5.74 5.91 -20.54
N GLY A 141 4.68 6.16 -21.35
CA GLY A 141 3.29 5.94 -20.94
C GLY A 141 2.97 4.48 -20.62
N ASP A 142 3.66 3.53 -21.24
CA ASP A 142 3.50 2.09 -20.99
C ASP A 142 4.07 1.67 -19.62
N GLY A 143 5.00 2.44 -19.08
CA GLY A 143 5.67 2.16 -17.81
C GLY A 143 6.64 0.98 -17.88
N PHE A 144 6.94 0.43 -16.71
CA PHE A 144 7.92 -0.63 -16.49
C PHE A 144 7.29 -1.73 -15.65
N VAL A 145 7.80 -2.95 -15.79
CA VAL A 145 7.41 -4.10 -14.96
C VAL A 145 8.59 -4.50 -14.10
N GLY A 146 8.44 -4.36 -12.80
CA GLY A 146 9.44 -4.73 -11.80
C GLY A 146 8.95 -5.84 -10.87
N ILE A 147 9.76 -6.12 -9.85
CA ILE A 147 9.38 -7.06 -8.79
C ILE A 147 8.31 -6.50 -7.84
N SER A 148 8.22 -5.17 -7.75
CA SER A 148 7.15 -4.49 -7.00
C SER A 148 5.83 -4.45 -7.75
N GLY A 149 5.80 -4.85 -9.01
CA GLY A 149 4.68 -4.78 -9.91
C GLY A 149 4.95 -3.84 -11.08
N MET A 150 3.87 -3.40 -11.72
CA MET A 150 3.95 -2.46 -12.81
C MET A 150 3.95 -1.02 -12.27
N PHE A 151 4.84 -0.19 -12.79
CA PHE A 151 4.95 1.21 -12.40
C PHE A 151 5.31 2.10 -13.59
N ARG A 152 4.99 3.38 -13.51
CA ARG A 152 5.48 4.40 -14.45
C ARG A 152 5.83 5.68 -13.73
N ILE A 153 6.76 6.43 -14.31
CA ILE A 153 7.18 7.74 -13.82
C ILE A 153 6.52 8.79 -14.72
N LEU A 154 5.85 9.73 -14.09
CA LEU A 154 5.19 10.83 -14.78
C LEU A 154 6.16 11.97 -15.05
N PRO A 155 5.89 12.84 -16.05
CA PRO A 155 6.75 13.98 -16.36
C PRO A 155 6.95 14.95 -15.19
N ASP A 156 6.02 14.98 -14.22
CA ASP A 156 6.11 15.79 -13.00
C ASP A 156 6.94 15.12 -11.88
N GLY A 157 7.59 14.00 -12.17
CA GLY A 157 8.40 13.23 -11.22
C GLY A 157 7.61 12.33 -10.26
N LYS A 158 6.29 12.38 -10.30
CA LYS A 158 5.46 11.44 -9.53
C LYS A 158 5.52 10.05 -10.15
N ASN A 159 5.21 9.03 -9.36
CA ASN A 159 5.06 7.68 -9.86
C ASN A 159 3.61 7.19 -9.72
N GLU A 160 3.21 6.33 -10.62
CA GLU A 160 2.02 5.50 -10.51
C GLU A 160 2.44 4.04 -10.38
N HIS A 161 1.76 3.32 -9.50
CA HIS A 161 2.02 1.93 -9.22
C HIS A 161 0.75 1.11 -9.31
N SER A 162 0.82 -0.02 -9.98
CA SER A 162 -0.29 -0.97 -10.03
C SER A 162 -0.19 -1.91 -8.84
N LEU A 163 -1.19 -1.87 -7.96
CA LEU A 163 -1.24 -2.63 -6.72
C LEU A 163 -2.50 -3.50 -6.70
N ASP A 164 -2.41 -4.66 -6.05
CA ASP A 164 -3.59 -5.45 -5.67
C ASP A 164 -4.37 -4.70 -4.58
N ILE A 165 -5.70 -4.73 -4.63
CA ILE A 165 -6.54 -4.34 -3.50
C ILE A 165 -6.86 -5.58 -2.69
N ILE A 166 -6.50 -5.52 -1.43
CA ILE A 166 -6.63 -6.62 -0.48
C ILE A 166 -7.80 -6.34 0.47
N GLU A 167 -8.64 -7.34 0.69
CA GLU A 167 -9.64 -7.34 1.76
C GLU A 167 -9.15 -8.14 2.95
N VAL A 168 -9.28 -7.56 4.13
CA VAL A 168 -9.03 -8.22 5.41
C VAL A 168 -10.19 -9.16 5.73
N THR A 169 -9.93 -10.46 5.79
CA THR A 169 -10.94 -11.45 6.19
C THR A 169 -10.51 -12.23 7.44
N ARG A 170 -11.43 -12.93 8.08
CA ARG A 170 -11.11 -13.75 9.25
C ARG A 170 -10.17 -14.93 8.94
N SER A 171 -10.27 -15.45 7.72
CA SER A 171 -9.44 -16.56 7.23
C SER A 171 -8.08 -16.13 6.70
N GLY A 172 -7.84 -14.83 6.58
CA GLY A 172 -6.66 -14.21 6.00
C GLY A 172 -7.03 -13.19 4.93
N ASP A 173 -6.02 -12.59 4.35
CA ASP A 173 -6.17 -11.53 3.34
C ASP A 173 -6.50 -12.12 1.97
N VAL A 174 -7.46 -11.51 1.28
CA VAL A 174 -7.94 -11.93 -0.05
C VAL A 174 -7.79 -10.77 -1.04
N VAL A 175 -7.30 -11.07 -2.25
CA VAL A 175 -7.28 -10.09 -3.35
C VAL A 175 -8.70 -9.92 -3.87
N VAL A 176 -9.24 -8.71 -3.78
CA VAL A 176 -10.58 -8.36 -4.28
C VAL A 176 -10.52 -7.64 -5.62
N ASP A 177 -9.41 -6.93 -5.88
CA ASP A 177 -9.13 -6.31 -7.16
C ASP A 177 -7.64 -6.50 -7.49
N PRO A 178 -7.30 -7.30 -8.51
CA PRO A 178 -5.92 -7.56 -8.85
C PRO A 178 -5.28 -6.37 -9.56
N ALA A 179 -3.98 -6.20 -9.36
CA ALA A 179 -3.16 -5.19 -9.99
C ALA A 179 -3.38 -5.13 -11.51
N ALA A 180 -3.61 -3.95 -12.04
CA ALA A 180 -3.79 -3.74 -13.47
C ALA A 180 -2.55 -4.17 -14.25
N LYS A 181 -2.75 -4.80 -15.41
CA LYS A 181 -1.66 -5.25 -16.29
C LYS A 181 -1.25 -4.22 -17.34
N LYS A 182 -1.93 -3.08 -17.37
CA LYS A 182 -1.64 -1.97 -18.28
C LYS A 182 -2.06 -0.67 -17.60
N PHE A 183 -1.31 0.38 -17.81
CA PHE A 183 -1.78 1.71 -17.47
C PHE A 183 -2.80 2.19 -18.51
N SER A 184 -3.78 2.99 -18.09
CA SER A 184 -4.63 3.72 -19.02
C SER A 184 -3.78 4.71 -19.80
N ALA A 185 -4.03 4.84 -21.11
CA ALA A 185 -3.25 5.70 -21.99
C ALA A 185 -3.37 7.21 -21.69
N ALA A 186 -4.35 7.62 -20.88
CA ALA A 186 -4.50 9.02 -20.47
C ALA A 186 -3.55 9.32 -19.30
N LEU A 187 -2.44 9.99 -19.60
CA LEU A 187 -1.72 10.78 -18.60
C LEU A 187 -2.67 11.89 -18.13
N PRO A 188 -2.75 12.21 -16.82
CA PRO A 188 -3.53 13.35 -16.34
C PRO A 188 -3.06 14.62 -17.06
N GLU A 189 -4.01 15.39 -17.64
CA GLU A 189 -3.70 16.61 -18.42
C GLU A 189 -2.88 17.66 -17.65
N ASN A 190 -2.86 17.61 -16.32
CA ASN A 190 -2.10 18.52 -15.45
C ASN A 190 -0.64 18.11 -15.20
N SER A 191 -0.14 17.02 -15.77
CA SER A 191 1.23 16.56 -15.49
C SER A 191 2.32 17.40 -16.13
N GLN A 192 1.99 18.17 -17.16
CA GLN A 192 2.99 18.98 -17.90
C GLN A 192 3.32 20.32 -17.25
N GLU A 193 2.39 20.92 -16.52
CA GLU A 193 2.59 22.26 -15.92
C GLU A 193 3.36 22.22 -14.60
N SER A 194 3.30 21.10 -13.85
CA SER A 194 3.98 20.97 -12.56
C SER A 194 5.42 20.46 -12.68
N ALA A 195 5.81 19.84 -13.78
CA ALA A 195 7.16 19.32 -14.00
C ALA A 195 8.22 20.43 -14.03
N ALA A 196 7.92 21.54 -14.68
CA ALA A 196 8.84 22.69 -14.77
C ALA A 196 9.08 23.36 -13.41
N GLN A 197 8.08 23.37 -12.52
CA GLN A 197 8.19 23.98 -11.18
C GLN A 197 8.81 23.03 -10.14
N ALA A 198 8.68 21.72 -10.31
CA ALA A 198 9.26 20.73 -9.40
C ALA A 198 10.77 20.56 -9.62
N TYR A 199 11.26 20.75 -10.84
CA TYR A 199 12.69 20.65 -11.17
C TYR A 199 13.54 21.74 -10.51
N ASP A 200 13.00 22.94 -10.34
CA ASP A 200 13.70 24.06 -9.67
C ASP A 200 13.77 23.89 -8.14
N ALA A 201 12.99 23.00 -7.56
CA ALA A 201 12.92 22.79 -6.11
C ALA A 201 13.77 21.61 -5.59
N VAL A 202 14.30 20.77 -6.47
CA VAL A 202 15.15 19.65 -6.09
C VAL A 202 16.62 20.08 -6.13
N PRO A 203 17.35 20.08 -4.99
CA PRO A 203 18.77 20.34 -5.02
C PRO A 203 19.45 19.29 -5.93
N PRO A 204 20.44 19.70 -6.77
CA PRO A 204 21.10 18.78 -7.68
C PRO A 204 21.68 17.63 -6.88
N MET A 205 21.27 16.40 -7.19
CA MET A 205 21.92 15.21 -6.66
C MET A 205 23.36 15.23 -7.17
N ILE A 206 24.29 15.45 -6.24
CA ILE A 206 25.72 15.40 -6.53
C ILE A 206 26.05 13.92 -6.68
N PHE A 207 25.97 13.41 -7.90
CA PHE A 207 26.64 12.17 -8.24
C PHE A 207 28.15 12.42 -8.13
N GLY A 208 28.80 11.76 -7.18
CA GLY A 208 30.25 11.85 -7.03
C GLY A 208 30.92 11.60 -8.39
N LYS A 209 31.83 12.48 -8.77
CA LYS A 209 32.56 12.42 -10.05
C LYS A 209 33.45 11.19 -10.21
N ASP A 210 33.49 10.32 -9.20
CA ASP A 210 34.32 9.13 -9.20
C ASP A 210 33.48 7.86 -9.19
N LYS A 211 33.54 7.13 -10.30
CA LYS A 211 32.85 5.86 -10.52
C LYS A 211 33.22 4.82 -9.44
N SER A 212 34.42 4.92 -8.87
CA SER A 212 34.92 4.05 -7.81
C SER A 212 34.25 4.27 -6.46
N GLU A 213 33.79 5.49 -6.19
CA GLU A 213 33.10 5.85 -4.94
C GLU A 213 31.63 5.38 -4.95
N ALA A 214 30.98 5.46 -6.11
CA ALA A 214 29.64 4.91 -6.32
C ALA A 214 29.64 3.37 -6.19
N GLU A 215 30.64 2.69 -6.73
CA GLU A 215 30.81 1.24 -6.60
C GLU A 215 31.08 0.82 -5.15
N ARG A 216 31.85 1.59 -4.38
CA ARG A 216 32.09 1.34 -2.94
C ARG A 216 30.81 1.51 -2.10
N LEU A 217 29.97 2.49 -2.40
CA LEU A 217 28.71 2.72 -1.70
C LEU A 217 27.66 1.65 -2.03
N ILE A 218 27.63 1.14 -3.26
CA ILE A 218 26.63 0.17 -3.71
C ILE A 218 27.02 -1.28 -3.38
N PHE A 219 28.29 -1.64 -3.42
CA PHE A 219 28.75 -3.03 -3.32
C PHE A 219 29.59 -3.35 -2.08
N GLY A 220 29.93 -2.35 -1.24
CA GLY A 220 30.51 -2.55 0.09
C GLY A 220 31.77 -3.43 0.21
N ARG A 221 32.33 -3.94 -0.88
CA ARG A 221 33.61 -4.67 -0.91
C ARG A 221 34.22 -4.67 -2.31
N THR A 222 35.40 -4.12 -2.41
CA THR A 222 36.33 -4.44 -3.48
C THR A 222 36.69 -5.93 -3.33
N LEU A 223 36.40 -6.74 -4.33
CA LEU A 223 37.08 -8.03 -4.49
C LEU A 223 38.52 -7.69 -4.83
N ALA A 224 39.35 -7.56 -3.81
CA ALA A 224 40.80 -7.59 -3.97
C ALA A 224 41.19 -9.02 -4.37
N GLY A 225 41.94 -9.10 -5.43
CA GLY A 225 42.30 -10.28 -6.17
C GLY A 225 43.03 -11.36 -5.38
N ASN A 226 42.92 -12.51 -5.89
CA ASN A 226 44.01 -13.43 -6.28
C ASN A 226 43.53 -14.23 -7.46
#